data_2bb2a3cdf36627d08ee2e637fce30356
#
_entry.id   2bb2a3cdf36627d08ee2e637fce30356
#
_cell.length_a   1.000
_cell.length_b   1.000
_cell.length_c   1.000
_cell.angle_alpha   90.00
_cell.angle_beta   90.00
_cell.angle_gamma   90.00
#
_symmetry.space_group_name_H-M   'P 1'
#
loop_
_entity.id
_entity.type
_entity.pdbx_description
1 polymer ?
#
loop_
_entity_poly.entity_id
_entity_poly.type
_entity_poly.pdbx_seq_one_letter_code
_entity_poly.pdbx_strand_id
1 'polypeptide(L)'
;INTMTSGELLMLLYDELIKRLTRAEIALKNQNYEVFDESIIRCREIIRYLDDTLDMQYPISHDLHRLYDFFSYELSRVQAGRNEKVLAEVKPRLTDLRDKFRQAQKAGGV
;
A
#
# COMPACT_ATOMS: atom_id res chain seq x y z
N ILE A 1 3.93 25.00 -4.20
CA ILE A 1 5.30 24.49 -4.36
C ILE A 1 5.46 23.27 -3.44
N ASN A 2 5.91 22.18 -4.01
CA ASN A 2 6.16 20.98 -3.24
C ASN A 2 7.59 21.00 -2.72
N THR A 3 7.76 21.12 -1.39
CA THR A 3 9.07 21.08 -0.74
C THR A 3 9.38 19.73 -0.13
N MET A 4 8.51 18.75 -0.35
CA MET A 4 8.63 17.41 0.23
C MET A 4 9.77 16.64 -0.42
N THR A 5 10.60 15.95 0.40
CA THR A 5 11.64 15.05 -0.11
C THR A 5 11.00 13.76 -0.66
N SER A 6 11.79 13.01 -1.44
CA SER A 6 11.34 11.70 -1.95
C SER A 6 10.96 10.75 -0.83
N GLY A 7 11.75 10.74 0.26
CA GLY A 7 11.46 9.90 1.42
C GLY A 7 10.19 10.31 2.15
N GLU A 8 9.96 11.61 2.29
CA GLU A 8 8.73 12.13 2.90
C GLU A 8 7.50 11.77 2.05
N LEU A 9 7.60 11.89 0.73
CA LEU A 9 6.53 11.49 -0.17
C LEU A 9 6.24 9.99 -0.06
N LEU A 10 7.28 9.17 -0.01
CA LEU A 10 7.14 7.72 0.15
C LEU A 10 6.35 7.38 1.42
N MET A 11 6.70 8.01 2.55
CA MET A 11 6.01 7.77 3.82
C MET A 11 4.57 8.27 3.79
N LEU A 12 4.33 9.41 3.16
CA LEU A 12 2.97 9.92 2.98
C LEU A 12 2.10 8.92 2.20
N LEU A 13 2.64 8.34 1.14
CA LEU A 13 1.93 7.37 0.33
C LEU A 13 1.64 6.08 1.08
N TYR A 14 2.60 5.58 1.87
CA TYR A 14 2.37 4.40 2.71
C TYR A 14 1.34 4.67 3.80
N ASP A 15 1.38 5.83 4.44
CA ASP A 15 0.38 6.20 5.46
C ASP A 15 -1.01 6.30 4.84
N GLU A 16 -1.11 6.88 3.65
CA GLU A 16 -2.38 6.95 2.92
C GLU A 16 -2.88 5.57 2.53
N LEU A 17 -1.99 4.69 2.10
CA LEU A 17 -2.32 3.31 1.76
C LEU A 17 -2.95 2.57 2.96
N ILE A 18 -2.31 2.65 4.13
CA ILE A 18 -2.80 1.98 5.34
C ILE A 18 -4.15 2.59 5.78
N LYS A 19 -4.27 3.90 5.69
CA LYS A 19 -5.53 4.60 5.99
C LYS A 19 -6.67 4.09 5.10
N ARG A 20 -6.40 3.94 3.80
CA ARG A 20 -7.41 3.45 2.85
C ARG A 20 -7.75 1.98 3.08
N LEU A 21 -6.78 1.15 3.47
CA LEU A 21 -7.04 -0.24 3.84
C LEU A 21 -7.95 -0.33 5.05
N THR A 22 -7.70 0.49 6.07
CA THR A 22 -8.55 0.56 7.27
C THR A 22 -9.97 0.99 6.91
N ARG A 23 -10.10 1.99 6.05
CA ARG A 23 -11.40 2.45 5.57
C ARG A 23 -12.15 1.34 4.84
N ALA A 24 -11.43 0.57 4.02
CA ALA A 24 -12.01 -0.56 3.31
C ALA A 24 -12.52 -1.64 4.27
N GLU A 25 -11.75 -1.95 5.32
CA GLU A 25 -12.17 -2.93 6.33
C GLU A 25 -13.48 -2.52 7.02
N ILE A 26 -13.56 -1.26 7.43
CA ILE A 26 -14.74 -0.73 8.11
C ILE A 26 -15.94 -0.75 7.16
N ALA A 27 -15.74 -0.27 5.93
CA ALA A 27 -16.79 -0.24 4.92
C ALA A 27 -17.34 -1.65 4.63
N LEU A 28 -16.44 -2.63 4.53
CA LEU A 28 -16.85 -4.01 4.25
C LEU A 28 -17.69 -4.59 5.40
N LYS A 29 -17.27 -4.36 6.64
CA LYS A 29 -18.03 -4.78 7.82
C LYS A 29 -19.42 -4.16 7.88
N ASN A 30 -19.54 -2.91 7.46
CA ASN A 30 -20.80 -2.17 7.45
C ASN A 30 -21.59 -2.37 6.16
N GLN A 31 -21.12 -3.23 5.26
CA GLN A 31 -21.75 -3.48 3.96
C GLN A 31 -21.89 -2.23 3.11
N ASN A 32 -21.01 -1.26 3.31
CA ASN A 32 -20.93 -0.06 2.46
C ASN A 32 -19.99 -0.36 1.30
N TYR A 33 -20.50 -1.02 0.30
CA TYR A 33 -19.70 -1.56 -0.79
C TYR A 33 -19.18 -0.48 -1.73
N GLU A 34 -19.86 0.63 -1.85
CA GLU A 34 -19.38 1.77 -2.65
C GLU A 34 -18.09 2.34 -2.07
N VAL A 35 -18.08 2.61 -0.76
CA VAL A 35 -16.89 3.11 -0.07
C VAL A 35 -15.80 2.04 -0.05
N PHE A 36 -16.17 0.78 0.11
CA PHE A 36 -15.22 -0.33 0.05
C PHE A 36 -14.50 -0.35 -1.31
N ASP A 37 -15.24 -0.32 -2.40
CA ASP A 37 -14.68 -0.37 -3.75
C ASP A 37 -13.75 0.83 -4.01
N GLU A 38 -14.20 2.03 -3.70
CA GLU A 38 -13.38 3.24 -3.82
C GLU A 38 -12.07 3.12 -3.06
N SER A 39 -12.15 2.61 -1.83
CA SER A 39 -10.97 2.50 -0.95
C SER A 39 -9.97 1.49 -1.49
N ILE A 40 -10.43 0.33 -1.98
CA ILE A 40 -9.55 -0.68 -2.56
C ILE A 40 -8.95 -0.18 -3.88
N ILE A 41 -9.72 0.46 -4.73
CA ILE A 41 -9.22 1.05 -5.97
C ILE A 41 -8.09 2.03 -5.66
N ARG A 42 -8.28 2.89 -4.65
CA ARG A 42 -7.26 3.85 -4.26
C ARG A 42 -6.00 3.16 -3.73
N CYS A 43 -6.14 2.10 -2.94
CA CYS A 43 -5.00 1.30 -2.50
C CYS A 43 -4.21 0.74 -3.68
N ARG A 44 -4.89 0.19 -4.67
CA ARG A 44 -4.26 -0.37 -5.86
C ARG A 44 -3.53 0.69 -6.68
N GLU A 45 -4.11 1.88 -6.80
CA GLU A 45 -3.47 3.01 -7.48
C GLU A 45 -2.17 3.43 -6.77
N ILE A 46 -2.20 3.50 -5.44
CA ILE A 46 -1.01 3.85 -4.66
C ILE A 46 0.09 2.81 -4.86
N ILE A 47 -0.24 1.53 -4.77
CA ILE A 47 0.75 0.46 -4.97
C ILE A 47 1.33 0.53 -6.39
N ARG A 48 0.50 0.77 -7.39
CA ARG A 48 0.96 0.91 -8.77
C ARG A 48 1.93 2.09 -8.90
N TYR A 49 1.62 3.22 -8.29
CA TYR A 49 2.51 4.38 -8.30
C TYR A 49 3.84 4.06 -7.63
N LEU A 50 3.81 3.39 -6.46
CA LEU A 50 5.03 2.98 -5.76
C LEU A 50 5.88 2.07 -6.64
N ASP A 51 5.25 1.11 -7.32
CA ASP A 51 5.94 0.20 -8.23
C ASP A 51 6.53 0.93 -9.43
N ASP A 52 5.76 1.80 -10.07
CA ASP A 52 6.18 2.54 -11.26
C ASP A 52 7.35 3.49 -10.99
N THR A 53 7.52 3.93 -9.75
CA THR A 53 8.60 4.86 -9.36
C THR A 53 9.85 4.16 -8.86
N LEU A 54 9.89 2.83 -8.84
CA LEU A 54 11.10 2.10 -8.44
C LEU A 54 12.24 2.37 -9.43
N ASP A 55 13.43 2.60 -8.86
CA ASP A 55 14.66 2.69 -9.66
C ASP A 55 15.29 1.29 -9.76
N MET A 56 15.14 0.68 -10.90
CA MET A 56 15.54 -0.72 -11.12
C MET A 56 17.06 -0.90 -11.17
N GLN A 57 17.84 0.16 -11.05
CA GLN A 57 19.30 0.06 -10.88
C GLN A 57 19.68 -0.54 -9.52
N TYR A 58 18.79 -0.43 -8.52
CA TYR A 58 19.04 -0.96 -7.19
C TYR A 58 18.48 -2.38 -7.05
N PRO A 59 19.26 -3.34 -6.52
CA PRO A 59 18.77 -4.71 -6.33
C PRO A 59 17.50 -4.81 -5.50
N ILE A 60 17.36 -3.98 -4.47
CA ILE A 60 16.16 -3.97 -3.62
C ILE A 60 14.89 -3.65 -4.41
N SER A 61 15.00 -2.88 -5.49
CA SER A 61 13.84 -2.54 -6.31
C SER A 61 13.21 -3.75 -6.97
N HIS A 62 14.01 -4.76 -7.34
CA HIS A 62 13.48 -6.00 -7.91
C HIS A 62 12.68 -6.79 -6.88
N ASP A 63 13.12 -6.81 -5.63
CA ASP A 63 12.38 -7.45 -4.53
C ASP A 63 11.10 -6.72 -4.23
N LEU A 64 11.16 -5.38 -4.18
CA LEU A 64 9.98 -4.54 -3.96
C LEU A 64 8.97 -4.69 -5.09
N HIS A 65 9.43 -4.76 -6.34
CA HIS A 65 8.54 -4.98 -7.48
C HIS A 65 7.74 -6.28 -7.31
N ARG A 66 8.40 -7.36 -6.90
CA ARG A 66 7.72 -8.64 -6.65
C ARG A 66 6.69 -8.53 -5.51
N LEU A 67 7.03 -7.79 -4.44
CA LEU A 67 6.09 -7.55 -3.35
C LEU A 67 4.88 -6.72 -3.82
N TYR A 68 5.12 -5.67 -4.59
CA TYR A 68 4.02 -4.84 -5.11
C TYR A 68 3.11 -5.62 -6.07
N ASP A 69 3.67 -6.48 -6.90
CA ASP A 69 2.89 -7.38 -7.74
C ASP A 69 2.02 -8.31 -6.89
N PHE A 70 2.60 -8.88 -5.84
CA PHE A 70 1.87 -9.75 -4.92
C PHE A 70 0.71 -9.01 -4.26
N PHE A 71 0.96 -7.81 -3.72
CA PHE A 71 -0.09 -7.04 -3.07
C PHE A 71 -1.17 -6.57 -4.05
N SER A 72 -0.80 -6.19 -5.26
CA SER A 72 -1.76 -5.83 -6.31
C SER A 72 -2.68 -7.01 -6.64
N TYR A 73 -2.12 -8.19 -6.75
CA TYR A 73 -2.89 -9.42 -6.98
C TYR A 73 -3.84 -9.70 -5.82
N GLU A 74 -3.34 -9.66 -4.57
CA GLU A 74 -4.16 -9.91 -3.40
C GLU A 74 -5.30 -8.89 -3.28
N LEU A 75 -5.04 -7.61 -3.54
CA LEU A 75 -6.08 -6.58 -3.50
C LEU A 75 -7.10 -6.76 -4.62
N SER A 76 -6.70 -7.28 -5.77
CA SER A 76 -7.66 -7.63 -6.82
C SER A 76 -8.61 -8.73 -6.37
N ARG A 77 -8.11 -9.71 -5.62
CA ARG A 77 -8.95 -10.77 -5.03
C ARG A 77 -9.89 -10.21 -3.96
N VAL A 78 -9.37 -9.33 -3.11
CA VAL A 78 -10.19 -8.64 -2.10
C VAL A 78 -11.35 -7.90 -2.76
N GLN A 79 -11.05 -7.15 -3.82
CA GLN A 79 -12.06 -6.35 -4.51
C GLN A 79 -13.12 -7.23 -5.19
N ALA A 80 -12.66 -8.22 -5.95
CA ALA A 80 -13.55 -9.06 -6.75
C ALA A 80 -14.50 -9.90 -5.88
N GLY A 81 -13.98 -10.45 -4.78
CA GLY A 81 -14.72 -11.37 -3.92
C GLY A 81 -15.22 -10.74 -2.62
N ARG A 82 -14.98 -9.46 -2.39
CA ARG A 82 -15.23 -8.82 -1.09
C ARG A 82 -14.65 -9.66 0.04
N ASN A 83 -13.40 -10.09 -0.15
CA ASN A 83 -12.75 -11.10 0.66
C ASN A 83 -12.16 -10.48 1.94
N GLU A 84 -12.94 -10.49 3.01
CA GLU A 84 -12.54 -9.92 4.30
C GLU A 84 -11.31 -10.61 4.88
N LYS A 85 -11.20 -11.91 4.72
CA LYS A 85 -10.08 -12.69 5.24
C LYS A 85 -8.76 -12.27 4.59
N VAL A 86 -8.74 -12.16 3.26
CA VAL A 86 -7.54 -11.74 2.54
C VAL A 86 -7.16 -10.31 2.89
N LEU A 87 -8.13 -9.42 3.03
CA LEU A 87 -7.87 -8.05 3.46
C LEU A 87 -7.22 -8.00 4.84
N ALA A 88 -7.73 -8.82 5.78
CA ALA A 88 -7.16 -8.92 7.13
C ALA A 88 -5.74 -9.49 7.14
N GLU A 89 -5.36 -10.27 6.14
CA GLU A 89 -4.00 -10.79 5.98
C GLU A 89 -3.05 -9.78 5.33
N VAL A 90 -3.55 -9.03 4.35
CA VAL A 90 -2.74 -8.06 3.57
C VAL A 90 -2.37 -6.83 4.41
N LYS A 91 -3.30 -6.31 5.18
CA LYS A 91 -3.10 -5.06 5.92
C LYS A 91 -1.91 -5.10 6.88
N PRO A 92 -1.75 -6.13 7.74
CA PRO A 92 -0.57 -6.20 8.61
C PRO A 92 0.76 -6.26 7.85
N ARG A 93 0.78 -6.92 6.71
CA ARG A 93 1.99 -7.05 5.89
C ARG A 93 2.40 -5.71 5.29
N LEU A 94 1.43 -4.94 4.81
CA LEU A 94 1.70 -3.59 4.28
C LEU A 94 2.08 -2.61 5.40
N THR A 95 1.45 -2.75 6.56
CA THR A 95 1.80 -1.95 7.76
C THR A 95 3.25 -2.22 8.17
N ASP A 96 3.65 -3.49 8.18
CA ASP A 96 5.01 -3.89 8.51
C ASP A 96 6.02 -3.31 7.51
N LEU A 97 5.72 -3.36 6.23
CA LEU A 97 6.57 -2.79 5.19
C LEU A 97 6.72 -1.27 5.37
N ARG A 98 5.62 -0.57 5.64
CA ARG A 98 5.66 0.87 5.97
C ARG A 98 6.59 1.14 7.14
N ASP A 99 6.46 0.36 8.20
CA ASP A 99 7.24 0.58 9.42
C ASP A 99 8.73 0.36 9.16
N LYS A 100 9.09 -0.61 8.34
CA LYS A 100 10.48 -0.85 7.94
C LYS A 100 11.07 0.34 7.16
N PHE A 101 10.30 0.90 6.23
CA PHE A 101 10.73 2.10 5.51
C PHE A 101 10.88 3.30 6.44
N ARG A 102 9.96 3.47 7.39
CA ARG A 102 10.04 4.55 8.38
C ARG A 102 11.30 4.45 9.21
N GLN A 103 11.64 3.24 9.67
CA GLN A 103 12.87 3.01 10.43
C GLN A 103 14.11 3.30 9.58
N ALA A 104 14.12 2.90 8.33
CA ALA A 104 15.21 3.17 7.40
C ALA A 104 15.44 4.69 7.21
N GLN A 105 14.36 5.46 7.12
CA GLN A 105 14.45 6.92 7.02
C GLN A 105 15.02 7.55 8.29
N LYS A 106 14.58 7.08 9.45
CA LYS A 106 15.10 7.59 10.74
C LYS A 106 16.59 7.31 10.89
N ALA A 107 17.06 6.20 10.33
CA ALA A 107 18.47 5.86 10.32
C ALA A 107 19.27 6.60 9.25
N GLY A 108 18.60 7.46 8.45
CA GLY A 108 19.26 8.21 7.38
C GLY A 108 19.51 7.38 6.12
N GLY A 109 18.88 6.22 6.00
CA GLY A 109 19.12 5.30 4.90
C GLY A 109 18.28 5.52 3.64
N VAL A 110 17.36 6.45 3.68
CA VAL A 110 16.44 6.69 2.55
C VAL A 110 16.32 8.16 2.26
#